data_a3e5809923fc52b7014ad2f1115ae990
#
_entry.id   a3e5809923fc52b7014ad2f1115ae990
#
_cell.length_a   1.000
_cell.length_b   1.000
_cell.length_c   1.000
_cell.angle_alpha   90.00
_cell.angle_beta   90.00
_cell.angle_gamma   90.00
#
_symmetry.space_group_name_H-M   'P 1'
#
loop_
_entity.id
_entity.type
_entity.pdbx_description
1 polymer ?
#
loop_
_entity_poly.entity_id
_entity_poly.type
_entity_poly.pdbx_seq_one_letter_code
_entity_poly.pdbx_strand_id
1 'polypeptide(L)'
;MRILLTGTARCGSTWAANVLGLTDGTKAVFEPDGPASDVLGAMVAARLGSHPALLPEQRSFWYRQLWDVAFVGGWPMARAEGVRAAGRRVSRMPRGLRDGLVVTLAMGTSRLRKRPRNVIVKSVNSTFSLDWIAQRYGPKMVIMRRNPLNIVSSCTVLGLYTKRNIGDLPAVNRRVVVPLGLTTPSGDASPVTRAAWNVGLLTTALRQAADHHPEWVVASHDDLCVDPLPRFEALTRQLGLGWTSAMEEYVTKSDDPNFTVFGGSQRVHPNAATSTTGSSRRSEATTQFTRRLTPAQVAEARSVLAEFPLGDWGPDA
;
A
#
# COMPACT_ATOMS: atom_id res chain seq x y z
N MET A 1 13.99 14.51 -4.00
CA MET A 1 14.20 13.06 -3.79
C MET A 1 12.90 12.32 -3.99
N ARG A 2 12.92 11.05 -4.42
CA ARG A 2 11.76 10.17 -4.56
C ARG A 2 11.86 9.05 -3.54
N ILE A 3 10.74 8.71 -2.89
CA ILE A 3 10.64 7.60 -1.94
C ILE A 3 9.40 6.80 -2.32
N LEU A 4 9.53 5.47 -2.40
CA LEU A 4 8.40 4.56 -2.49
C LEU A 4 8.24 3.83 -1.16
N LEU A 5 7.12 4.04 -0.51
CA LEU A 5 6.73 3.32 0.70
C LEU A 5 5.69 2.27 0.32
N THR A 6 6.05 1.01 0.47
CA THR A 6 5.21 -0.13 0.12
C THR A 6 5.03 -1.10 1.27
N GLY A 7 4.15 -2.06 1.11
CA GLY A 7 3.82 -3.11 2.07
C GLY A 7 2.46 -3.70 1.75
N THR A 8 1.99 -4.64 2.54
CA THR A 8 0.62 -5.15 2.42
C THR A 8 -0.39 -4.08 2.86
N ALA A 9 -1.64 -4.18 2.41
CA ALA A 9 -2.69 -3.36 3.04
C ALA A 9 -2.72 -3.63 4.55
N ARG A 10 -2.93 -2.59 5.37
CA ARG A 10 -2.98 -2.66 6.84
C ARG A 10 -1.64 -2.93 7.55
N CYS A 11 -0.52 -2.81 6.86
CA CYS A 11 0.82 -2.91 7.45
C CYS A 11 1.29 -1.63 8.18
N GLY A 12 0.46 -0.59 8.30
CA GLY A 12 0.85 0.68 8.93
C GLY A 12 1.50 1.70 8.00
N SER A 13 1.63 1.40 6.71
CA SER A 13 2.27 2.28 5.72
C SER A 13 1.61 3.67 5.61
N THR A 14 0.32 3.81 5.89
CA THR A 14 -0.35 5.13 5.90
C THR A 14 0.15 6.01 7.05
N TRP A 15 0.31 5.44 8.25
CA TRP A 15 0.88 6.15 9.39
C TRP A 15 2.31 6.61 9.11
N ALA A 16 3.17 5.70 8.63
CA ALA A 16 4.53 6.03 8.26
C ALA A 16 4.60 7.11 7.15
N ALA A 17 3.75 7.02 6.12
CA ALA A 17 3.70 8.03 5.06
C ALA A 17 3.26 9.41 5.56
N ASN A 18 2.35 9.46 6.54
CA ASN A 18 1.93 10.72 7.16
C ASN A 18 3.05 11.34 7.97
N VAL A 19 3.73 10.55 8.82
CA VAL A 19 4.89 11.04 9.61
C VAL A 19 5.97 11.57 8.68
N LEU A 20 6.45 10.75 7.73
CA LEU A 20 7.51 11.14 6.80
C LEU A 20 7.11 12.32 5.91
N GLY A 21 5.81 12.45 5.60
CA GLY A 21 5.25 13.54 4.80
C GLY A 21 5.31 14.91 5.46
N LEU A 22 5.58 14.97 6.77
CA LEU A 22 5.74 16.21 7.54
C LEU A 22 7.15 16.82 7.42
N THR A 23 8.08 16.15 6.75
CA THR A 23 9.38 16.75 6.43
C THR A 23 9.19 17.94 5.47
N ASP A 24 9.92 19.02 5.70
CA ASP A 24 9.83 20.25 4.92
C ASP A 24 10.01 20.02 3.41
N GLY A 25 9.14 20.64 2.63
CA GLY A 25 9.18 20.54 1.17
C GLY A 25 8.80 19.15 0.64
N THR A 26 8.19 18.31 1.47
CA THR A 26 7.76 16.95 1.13
C THR A 26 6.29 16.91 0.75
N LYS A 27 5.96 16.07 -0.23
CA LYS A 27 4.60 15.76 -0.61
C LYS A 27 4.36 14.26 -0.59
N ALA A 28 3.37 13.83 0.18
CA ALA A 28 2.90 12.46 0.18
C ALA A 28 1.80 12.26 -0.89
N VAL A 29 1.91 11.16 -1.65
CA VAL A 29 0.94 10.69 -2.63
C VAL A 29 0.50 9.30 -2.21
N PHE A 30 -0.81 9.12 -2.02
CA PHE A 30 -1.36 7.88 -1.48
C PHE A 30 -2.06 7.08 -2.56
N GLU A 31 -1.71 5.81 -2.69
CA GLU A 31 -2.33 4.79 -3.55
C GLU A 31 -2.62 5.29 -4.98
N PRO A 32 -1.61 5.79 -5.72
CA PRO A 32 -1.84 6.26 -7.08
C PRO A 32 -2.31 5.14 -8.01
N ASP A 33 -1.94 3.88 -7.69
CA ASP A 33 -2.32 2.65 -8.37
C ASP A 33 -3.56 1.98 -7.78
N GLY A 34 -4.16 2.57 -6.75
CA GLY A 34 -5.41 2.11 -6.15
C GLY A 34 -6.61 2.35 -7.08
N PRO A 35 -7.35 1.33 -7.50
CA PRO A 35 -8.46 1.49 -8.45
C PRO A 35 -9.62 2.33 -7.90
N ALA A 36 -9.76 2.42 -6.58
CA ALA A 36 -10.75 3.24 -5.91
C ALA A 36 -10.23 4.64 -5.54
N SER A 37 -8.92 4.86 -5.57
CA SER A 37 -8.26 6.07 -5.08
C SER A 37 -7.98 7.08 -6.18
N ASP A 38 -7.63 6.61 -7.38
CA ASP A 38 -7.18 7.44 -8.49
C ASP A 38 -7.76 6.95 -9.82
N VAL A 39 -8.04 7.87 -10.75
CA VAL A 39 -8.56 7.55 -12.08
C VAL A 39 -7.53 6.79 -12.91
N LEU A 40 -6.27 7.21 -12.87
CA LEU A 40 -5.18 6.49 -13.56
C LEU A 40 -5.01 5.09 -12.95
N GLY A 41 -5.11 4.98 -11.61
CA GLY A 41 -5.11 3.71 -10.91
C GLY A 41 -6.24 2.78 -11.38
N ALA A 42 -7.45 3.30 -11.54
CA ALA A 42 -8.58 2.55 -12.09
C ALA A 42 -8.34 2.10 -13.55
N MET A 43 -7.74 2.96 -14.38
CA MET A 43 -7.41 2.65 -15.77
C MET A 43 -6.31 1.58 -15.87
N VAL A 44 -5.32 1.62 -14.99
CA VAL A 44 -4.26 0.60 -14.88
C VAL A 44 -4.85 -0.72 -14.41
N ALA A 45 -5.65 -0.70 -13.34
CA ALA A 45 -6.26 -1.90 -12.79
C ALA A 45 -7.20 -2.62 -13.81
N ALA A 46 -7.90 -1.86 -14.65
CA ALA A 46 -8.74 -2.43 -15.71
C ALA A 46 -7.94 -3.15 -16.82
N ARG A 47 -6.63 -2.89 -16.92
CA ARG A 47 -5.73 -3.45 -17.96
C ARG A 47 -4.76 -4.50 -17.44
N LEU A 48 -4.26 -4.29 -16.23
CA LEU A 48 -3.17 -5.06 -15.63
C LEU A 48 -3.60 -5.83 -14.37
N GLY A 49 -4.85 -5.64 -13.94
CA GLY A 49 -5.33 -6.15 -12.64
C GLY A 49 -5.02 -5.18 -11.49
N SER A 50 -5.59 -5.50 -10.31
CA SER A 50 -5.42 -4.68 -9.11
C SER A 50 -4.00 -4.68 -8.53
N HIS A 51 -3.22 -5.69 -8.86
CA HIS A 51 -1.82 -5.86 -8.46
C HIS A 51 -1.00 -6.15 -9.72
N PRO A 52 -0.56 -5.11 -10.44
CA PRO A 52 0.26 -5.30 -11.64
C PRO A 52 1.55 -6.07 -11.31
N ALA A 53 1.85 -7.08 -12.12
CA ALA A 53 3.06 -7.89 -11.98
C ALA A 53 3.92 -7.73 -13.25
N LEU A 54 4.78 -6.71 -13.25
CA LEU A 54 5.62 -6.35 -14.38
C LEU A 54 7.09 -6.71 -14.09
N LEU A 55 7.75 -7.32 -15.07
CA LEU A 55 9.20 -7.51 -15.05
C LEU A 55 9.92 -6.20 -15.42
N PRO A 56 11.15 -5.98 -14.94
CA PRO A 56 11.92 -4.75 -15.16
C PRO A 56 12.00 -4.32 -16.64
N GLU A 57 12.17 -5.27 -17.57
CA GLU A 57 12.31 -5.03 -19.00
C GLU A 57 10.98 -4.77 -19.73
N GLN A 58 9.85 -5.08 -19.10
CA GLN A 58 8.55 -4.94 -19.74
C GLN A 58 8.14 -3.49 -19.92
N ARG A 59 7.61 -3.19 -21.09
CA ARG A 59 7.04 -1.87 -21.38
C ARG A 59 5.56 -1.85 -21.04
N SER A 60 5.14 -0.89 -20.24
CA SER A 60 3.73 -0.62 -19.94
C SER A 60 3.48 0.89 -19.99
N PHE A 61 2.80 1.34 -21.05
CA PHE A 61 2.49 2.76 -21.23
C PHE A 61 1.68 3.30 -20.04
N TRP A 62 0.57 2.63 -19.68
CA TRP A 62 -0.35 3.11 -18.65
C TRP A 62 0.27 3.12 -17.26
N TYR A 63 1.03 2.09 -16.90
CA TYR A 63 1.71 2.01 -15.63
C TYR A 63 2.82 3.05 -15.52
N ARG A 64 3.52 3.32 -16.63
CA ARG A 64 4.48 4.40 -16.70
C ARG A 64 3.83 5.77 -16.47
N GLN A 65 2.72 6.09 -17.18
CA GLN A 65 2.03 7.38 -16.99
C GLN A 65 1.58 7.60 -15.55
N LEU A 66 1.09 6.55 -14.89
CA LEU A 66 0.69 6.58 -13.49
C LEU A 66 1.87 6.99 -12.58
N TRP A 67 3.01 6.31 -12.73
CA TRP A 67 4.18 6.58 -11.90
C TRP A 67 4.89 7.89 -12.26
N ASP A 68 4.88 8.31 -13.52
CA ASP A 68 5.35 9.63 -13.94
C ASP A 68 4.59 10.74 -13.21
N VAL A 69 3.27 10.62 -13.09
CA VAL A 69 2.41 11.55 -12.35
C VAL A 69 2.63 11.43 -10.83
N ALA A 70 2.70 10.21 -10.30
CA ALA A 70 2.88 9.98 -8.87
C ALA A 70 4.17 10.60 -8.34
N PHE A 71 5.31 10.38 -9.02
CA PHE A 71 6.63 10.87 -8.60
C PHE A 71 6.92 12.35 -8.88
N VAL A 72 5.96 13.09 -9.44
CA VAL A 72 6.01 14.55 -9.47
C VAL A 72 5.05 15.19 -8.47
N GLY A 73 4.43 14.39 -7.61
CA GLY A 73 3.56 14.85 -6.54
C GLY A 73 2.07 14.59 -6.77
N GLY A 74 1.74 13.69 -7.67
CA GLY A 74 0.37 13.23 -7.95
C GLY A 74 -0.47 14.23 -8.74
N TRP A 75 -1.68 13.81 -9.10
CA TRP A 75 -2.63 14.61 -9.87
C TRP A 75 -3.57 15.39 -8.94
N PRO A 76 -3.62 16.73 -9.05
CA PRO A 76 -4.43 17.56 -8.15
C PRO A 76 -5.94 17.39 -8.35
N MET A 77 -6.38 16.96 -9.52
CA MET A 77 -7.81 16.76 -9.84
C MET A 77 -8.36 15.40 -9.43
N ALA A 78 -7.54 14.51 -8.90
CA ALA A 78 -8.01 13.24 -8.33
C ALA A 78 -8.93 13.43 -7.10
N ARG A 79 -9.08 14.65 -6.60
CA ARG A 79 -10.05 14.99 -5.56
C ARG A 79 -11.47 14.94 -6.09
N ALA A 80 -12.17 14.00 -5.61
CA ALA A 80 -13.45 13.38 -5.82
C ALA A 80 -14.64 14.18 -6.38
N GLU A 81 -14.78 15.47 -6.18
CA GLU A 81 -16.01 16.21 -6.53
C GLU A 81 -16.01 16.73 -7.96
N GLY A 82 -14.88 17.24 -8.44
CA GLY A 82 -14.74 17.68 -9.83
C GLY A 82 -14.76 16.52 -10.83
N VAL A 83 -14.23 15.36 -10.44
CA VAL A 83 -14.20 14.15 -11.30
C VAL A 83 -15.58 13.50 -11.42
N ARG A 84 -16.44 13.56 -10.40
CA ARG A 84 -17.82 13.03 -10.49
C ARG A 84 -18.71 13.83 -11.44
N ALA A 85 -18.56 15.15 -11.48
CA ALA A 85 -19.31 16.00 -12.38
C ALA A 85 -18.78 15.90 -13.84
N ALA A 86 -17.48 15.93 -14.02
CA ALA A 86 -16.84 15.68 -15.31
C ALA A 86 -16.98 14.21 -15.74
N GLY A 87 -16.95 13.27 -14.81
CA GLY A 87 -17.03 11.82 -15.05
C GLY A 87 -18.30 11.39 -15.78
N ARG A 88 -19.45 12.02 -15.54
CA ARG A 88 -20.69 11.72 -16.25
C ARG A 88 -20.67 12.15 -17.73
N ARG A 89 -20.00 13.24 -18.05
CA ARG A 89 -19.82 13.69 -19.45
C ARG A 89 -18.72 12.88 -20.14
N VAL A 90 -17.62 12.63 -19.44
CA VAL A 90 -16.45 11.89 -19.92
C VAL A 90 -16.75 10.39 -20.08
N SER A 91 -17.65 9.82 -19.26
CA SER A 91 -18.05 8.41 -19.38
C SER A 91 -18.80 8.07 -20.67
N ARG A 92 -19.41 9.08 -21.32
CA ARG A 92 -20.10 8.92 -22.61
C ARG A 92 -19.15 8.98 -23.82
N MET A 93 -17.89 9.39 -23.61
CA MET A 93 -16.88 9.45 -24.69
C MET A 93 -16.37 8.05 -25.06
N PRO A 94 -16.02 7.82 -26.34
CA PRO A 94 -15.29 6.61 -26.73
C PRO A 94 -14.05 6.40 -25.85
N ARG A 95 -13.77 5.14 -25.45
CA ARG A 95 -12.70 4.81 -24.50
C ARG A 95 -11.35 5.44 -24.86
N GLY A 96 -10.92 5.40 -26.13
CA GLY A 96 -9.64 5.95 -26.56
C GLY A 96 -9.51 7.46 -26.37
N LEU A 97 -10.56 8.23 -26.69
CA LEU A 97 -10.59 9.69 -26.51
C LEU A 97 -10.62 10.07 -25.03
N ARG A 98 -11.42 9.38 -24.24
CA ARG A 98 -11.49 9.57 -22.80
C ARG A 98 -10.15 9.32 -22.12
N ASP A 99 -9.51 8.21 -22.45
CA ASP A 99 -8.26 7.79 -21.85
C ASP A 99 -7.13 8.76 -22.24
N GLY A 100 -7.08 9.20 -23.50
CA GLY A 100 -6.15 10.22 -23.95
C GLY A 100 -6.32 11.56 -23.24
N LEU A 101 -7.58 12.01 -23.06
CA LEU A 101 -7.88 13.26 -22.36
C LEU A 101 -7.44 13.20 -20.89
N VAL A 102 -7.72 12.08 -20.18
CA VAL A 102 -7.33 11.89 -18.78
C VAL A 102 -5.82 11.96 -18.62
N VAL A 103 -5.06 11.25 -19.47
CA VAL A 103 -3.59 11.27 -19.44
C VAL A 103 -3.05 12.66 -19.73
N THR A 104 -3.56 13.33 -20.77
CA THR A 104 -3.11 14.67 -21.15
C THR A 104 -3.34 15.67 -20.02
N LEU A 105 -4.52 15.65 -19.38
CA LEU A 105 -4.83 16.51 -18.25
C LEU A 105 -3.95 16.18 -17.02
N ALA A 106 -3.76 14.91 -16.71
CA ALA A 106 -2.92 14.48 -15.59
C ALA A 106 -1.47 14.93 -15.80
N MET A 107 -0.90 14.70 -16.97
CA MET A 107 0.46 15.08 -17.31
C MET A 107 0.63 16.60 -17.41
N GLY A 108 -0.31 17.30 -18.06
CA GLY A 108 -0.28 18.75 -18.21
C GLY A 108 -0.31 19.47 -16.86
N THR A 109 -1.29 19.12 -16.02
CA THR A 109 -1.45 19.74 -14.70
C THR A 109 -0.32 19.39 -13.72
N SER A 110 0.28 18.20 -13.83
CA SER A 110 1.41 17.81 -13.00
C SER A 110 2.70 18.57 -13.37
N ARG A 111 2.90 18.89 -14.67
CA ARG A 111 4.07 19.65 -15.16
C ARG A 111 4.04 21.13 -14.79
N LEU A 112 2.85 21.72 -14.65
CA LEU A 112 2.67 23.14 -14.31
C LEU A 112 2.89 23.45 -12.80
N ARG A 113 3.09 22.44 -11.97
CA ARG A 113 3.26 22.62 -10.53
C ARG A 113 4.71 22.82 -10.13
N LYS A 114 4.92 23.63 -9.09
CA LYS A 114 6.21 23.69 -8.39
C LYS A 114 6.54 22.29 -7.85
N ARG A 115 7.67 21.75 -8.27
CA ARG A 115 8.10 20.40 -7.84
C ARG A 115 8.46 20.43 -6.35
N PRO A 116 7.89 19.53 -5.55
CA PRO A 116 8.30 19.39 -4.17
C PRO A 116 9.76 18.91 -4.09
N ARG A 117 10.46 19.25 -3.00
CA ARG A 117 11.83 18.77 -2.76
C ARG A 117 11.86 17.25 -2.64
N ASN A 118 10.88 16.70 -1.94
CA ASN A 118 10.71 15.27 -1.74
C ASN A 118 9.30 14.83 -2.15
N VAL A 119 9.20 13.65 -2.75
CA VAL A 119 7.92 12.99 -3.03
C VAL A 119 7.95 11.62 -2.38
N ILE A 120 7.00 11.35 -1.50
CA ILE A 120 6.76 10.03 -0.92
C ILE A 120 5.52 9.47 -1.60
N VAL A 121 5.69 8.39 -2.34
CA VAL A 121 4.56 7.65 -2.91
C VAL A 121 4.31 6.44 -2.04
N LYS A 122 3.10 6.31 -1.50
CA LYS A 122 2.66 5.15 -0.74
C LYS A 122 1.77 4.28 -1.61
N SER A 123 2.14 3.01 -1.79
CA SER A 123 1.37 2.02 -2.55
C SER A 123 1.39 0.66 -1.88
N VAL A 124 0.23 -0.01 -1.86
CA VAL A 124 0.08 -1.40 -1.42
C VAL A 124 -0.24 -2.35 -2.59
N ASN A 125 -0.45 -1.81 -3.79
CA ASN A 125 -0.81 -2.60 -4.96
C ASN A 125 0.40 -2.90 -5.88
N SER A 126 1.55 -2.24 -5.64
CA SER A 126 2.75 -2.35 -6.47
C SER A 126 3.66 -3.54 -6.13
N THR A 127 3.31 -4.38 -5.17
CA THR A 127 4.13 -5.46 -4.62
C THR A 127 4.85 -6.32 -5.67
N PHE A 128 4.19 -6.65 -6.76
CA PHE A 128 4.78 -7.52 -7.81
C PHE A 128 5.46 -6.74 -8.95
N SER A 129 5.69 -5.44 -8.78
CA SER A 129 6.33 -4.57 -9.78
C SER A 129 7.39 -3.65 -9.17
N LEU A 130 7.93 -3.99 -7.99
CA LEU A 130 8.87 -3.14 -7.27
C LEU A 130 10.16 -2.92 -8.07
N ASP A 131 10.73 -3.96 -8.65
CA ASP A 131 11.93 -3.88 -9.50
C ASP A 131 11.69 -3.03 -10.74
N TRP A 132 10.50 -3.15 -11.33
CA TRP A 132 10.11 -2.32 -12.46
C TRP A 132 10.10 -0.83 -12.12
N ILE A 133 9.62 -0.49 -10.92
CA ILE A 133 9.57 0.89 -10.42
C ILE A 133 10.98 1.35 -10.04
N ALA A 134 11.72 0.52 -9.31
CA ALA A 134 13.08 0.82 -8.87
C ALA A 134 14.00 1.13 -10.04
N GLN A 135 14.00 0.28 -11.08
CA GLN A 135 14.84 0.46 -12.27
C GLN A 135 14.52 1.75 -13.03
N ARG A 136 13.24 2.16 -13.11
CA ARG A 136 12.84 3.33 -13.93
C ARG A 136 12.92 4.65 -13.20
N TYR A 137 12.71 4.66 -11.90
CA TYR A 137 12.54 5.90 -11.16
C TYR A 137 13.60 6.13 -10.10
N GLY A 138 14.35 5.09 -9.71
CA GLY A 138 15.39 5.13 -8.68
C GLY A 138 14.91 5.71 -7.34
N PRO A 139 13.71 5.38 -6.84
CA PRO A 139 13.28 5.89 -5.54
C PRO A 139 14.06 5.21 -4.42
N LYS A 140 14.22 5.87 -3.29
CA LYS A 140 14.52 5.15 -2.05
C LYS A 140 13.33 4.27 -1.70
N MET A 141 13.58 2.97 -1.57
CA MET A 141 12.54 1.98 -1.30
C MET A 141 12.40 1.75 0.19
N VAL A 142 11.17 1.77 0.68
CA VAL A 142 10.82 1.41 2.07
C VAL A 142 9.75 0.34 2.04
N ILE A 143 10.05 -0.82 2.58
CA ILE A 143 9.11 -1.93 2.73
C ILE A 143 8.63 -1.95 4.19
N MET A 144 7.33 -1.75 4.37
CA MET A 144 6.69 -1.87 5.68
C MET A 144 6.27 -3.31 5.93
N ARG A 145 6.80 -3.93 6.97
CA ARG A 145 6.34 -5.23 7.46
C ARG A 145 5.49 -5.08 8.73
N ARG A 146 4.65 -6.04 8.98
CA ARG A 146 3.84 -6.18 10.20
C ARG A 146 3.53 -7.65 10.42
N ASN A 147 3.32 -8.06 11.66
CA ASN A 147 2.86 -9.42 11.96
C ASN A 147 1.65 -9.79 11.10
N PRO A 148 1.73 -10.86 10.29
CA PRO A 148 0.70 -11.20 9.30
C PRO A 148 -0.66 -11.52 9.94
N LEU A 149 -0.74 -12.03 11.17
CA LEU A 149 -2.02 -12.26 11.87
C LEU A 149 -2.75 -10.93 12.13
N ASN A 150 -2.02 -9.86 12.47
CA ASN A 150 -2.62 -8.54 12.64
C ASN A 150 -3.16 -7.99 11.32
N ILE A 151 -2.48 -8.28 10.19
CA ILE A 151 -2.94 -7.89 8.86
C ILE A 151 -4.19 -8.70 8.50
N VAL A 152 -4.16 -10.03 8.65
CA VAL A 152 -5.29 -10.93 8.39
C VAL A 152 -6.51 -10.49 9.18
N SER A 153 -6.37 -10.27 10.49
CA SER A 153 -7.48 -9.85 11.36
C SER A 153 -8.11 -8.54 10.89
N SER A 154 -7.27 -7.55 10.54
CA SER A 154 -7.74 -6.26 10.04
C SER A 154 -8.41 -6.38 8.67
N CYS A 155 -7.86 -7.21 7.78
CA CYS A 155 -8.43 -7.47 6.46
C CYS A 155 -9.76 -8.19 6.53
N THR A 156 -9.90 -9.19 7.43
CA THR A 156 -11.12 -9.93 7.63
C THR A 156 -12.25 -9.01 8.12
N VAL A 157 -11.99 -8.19 9.15
CA VAL A 157 -12.98 -7.23 9.67
C VAL A 157 -13.43 -6.21 8.63
N LEU A 158 -12.50 -5.75 7.76
CA LEU A 158 -12.81 -4.74 6.74
C LEU A 158 -13.27 -5.33 5.40
N GLY A 159 -13.35 -6.65 5.28
CA GLY A 159 -13.70 -7.32 4.02
C GLY A 159 -12.64 -7.15 2.91
N LEU A 160 -11.39 -6.86 3.28
CA LEU A 160 -10.26 -6.78 2.35
C LEU A 160 -9.66 -8.17 2.15
N TYR A 161 -9.31 -8.50 0.91
CA TYR A 161 -8.73 -9.80 0.54
C TYR A 161 -9.60 -11.04 0.86
N THR A 162 -10.87 -10.85 1.20
CA THR A 162 -11.78 -11.92 1.61
C THR A 162 -12.64 -12.48 0.48
N LYS A 163 -12.71 -11.79 -0.65
CA LYS A 163 -13.63 -12.12 -1.76
C LYS A 163 -12.94 -12.68 -3.00
N ARG A 164 -11.69 -12.30 -3.23
CA ARG A 164 -10.93 -12.69 -4.43
C ARG A 164 -9.50 -13.05 -4.04
N ASN A 165 -8.95 -14.04 -4.72
CA ASN A 165 -7.54 -14.36 -4.57
C ASN A 165 -6.72 -13.48 -5.53
N ILE A 166 -5.69 -12.82 -5.02
CA ILE A 166 -4.74 -12.06 -5.85
C ILE A 166 -3.99 -13.01 -6.78
N GLY A 167 -3.77 -14.25 -6.32
CA GLY A 167 -3.13 -15.30 -7.10
C GLY A 167 -3.89 -15.73 -8.37
N ASP A 168 -5.19 -15.42 -8.47
CA ASP A 168 -5.98 -15.70 -9.69
C ASP A 168 -5.69 -14.69 -10.81
N LEU A 169 -4.99 -13.58 -10.52
CA LEU A 169 -4.53 -12.66 -11.57
C LEU A 169 -3.48 -13.36 -12.45
N PRO A 170 -3.69 -13.45 -13.80
CA PRO A 170 -2.86 -14.29 -14.67
C PRO A 170 -1.36 -14.02 -14.59
N ALA A 171 -0.96 -12.76 -14.40
CA ALA A 171 0.45 -12.41 -14.27
C ALA A 171 1.03 -12.80 -12.90
N VAL A 172 0.26 -12.66 -11.82
CA VAL A 172 0.65 -13.07 -10.47
C VAL A 172 0.71 -14.59 -10.38
N ASN A 173 -0.29 -15.28 -10.93
CA ASN A 173 -0.34 -16.74 -10.96
C ASN A 173 0.93 -17.32 -11.59
N ARG A 174 1.25 -16.91 -12.82
CA ARG A 174 2.41 -17.43 -13.55
C ARG A 174 3.75 -17.10 -12.90
N ARG A 175 3.88 -15.96 -12.23
CA ARG A 175 5.16 -15.47 -11.75
C ARG A 175 5.44 -15.75 -10.30
N VAL A 176 4.42 -15.95 -9.51
CA VAL A 176 4.55 -16.11 -8.06
C VAL A 176 3.92 -17.40 -7.58
N VAL A 177 2.64 -17.62 -7.88
CA VAL A 177 1.90 -18.78 -7.36
C VAL A 177 2.49 -20.08 -7.87
N VAL A 178 2.60 -20.23 -9.20
CA VAL A 178 3.12 -21.46 -9.84
C VAL A 178 4.58 -21.76 -9.44
N PRO A 179 5.52 -20.80 -9.50
CA PRO A 179 6.91 -21.05 -9.07
C PRO A 179 7.06 -21.43 -7.60
N LEU A 180 6.16 -20.97 -6.72
CA LEU A 180 6.14 -21.34 -5.30
C LEU A 180 5.41 -22.65 -5.03
N GLY A 181 4.82 -23.30 -6.05
CA GLY A 181 4.03 -24.52 -5.89
C GLY A 181 2.77 -24.34 -5.06
N LEU A 182 2.25 -23.10 -4.98
CA LEU A 182 1.08 -22.78 -4.17
C LEU A 182 -0.22 -23.09 -4.92
N THR A 183 -1.25 -23.43 -4.16
CA THR A 183 -2.62 -23.60 -4.68
C THR A 183 -3.50 -22.48 -4.13
N THR A 184 -4.24 -21.80 -5.01
CA THR A 184 -5.18 -20.76 -4.58
C THR A 184 -6.38 -21.38 -3.85
N PRO A 185 -6.88 -20.75 -2.79
CA PRO A 185 -8.07 -21.22 -2.08
C PRO A 185 -9.27 -21.34 -3.00
N SER A 186 -10.08 -22.39 -2.77
CA SER A 186 -11.32 -22.63 -3.50
C SER A 186 -12.35 -21.51 -3.34
N GLY A 187 -13.36 -21.47 -4.21
CA GLY A 187 -14.40 -20.43 -4.18
C GLY A 187 -15.26 -20.41 -2.93
N ASP A 188 -15.32 -21.51 -2.19
CA ASP A 188 -16.04 -21.69 -0.91
C ASP A 188 -15.17 -21.51 0.35
N ALA A 189 -13.86 -21.24 0.18
CA ALA A 189 -12.96 -20.99 1.28
C ALA A 189 -13.47 -19.86 2.20
N SER A 190 -13.20 -19.96 3.50
CA SER A 190 -13.61 -18.96 4.48
C SER A 190 -13.00 -17.57 4.17
N PRO A 191 -13.60 -16.49 4.66
CA PRO A 191 -13.01 -15.15 4.58
C PRO A 191 -11.63 -15.08 5.24
N VAL A 192 -11.39 -15.82 6.33
CA VAL A 192 -10.10 -15.86 7.05
C VAL A 192 -9.06 -16.59 6.22
N THR A 193 -9.36 -17.79 5.71
CA THR A 193 -8.49 -18.56 4.82
C THR A 193 -8.05 -17.71 3.63
N ARG A 194 -8.99 -17.04 2.97
CA ARG A 194 -8.70 -16.22 1.80
C ARG A 194 -7.86 -14.99 2.13
N ALA A 195 -8.16 -14.32 3.24
CA ALA A 195 -7.35 -13.19 3.71
C ALA A 195 -5.94 -13.65 4.08
N ALA A 196 -5.79 -14.74 4.82
CA ALA A 196 -4.51 -15.31 5.21
C ALA A 196 -3.67 -15.71 3.99
N TRP A 197 -4.27 -16.35 3.00
CA TRP A 197 -3.59 -16.73 1.77
C TRP A 197 -3.07 -15.52 0.98
N ASN A 198 -3.92 -14.50 0.77
CA ASN A 198 -3.51 -13.28 0.09
C ASN A 198 -2.41 -12.52 0.86
N VAL A 199 -2.51 -12.47 2.18
CA VAL A 199 -1.49 -11.85 3.04
C VAL A 199 -0.18 -12.64 2.96
N GLY A 200 -0.23 -13.97 3.03
CA GLY A 200 0.93 -14.85 2.86
C GLY A 200 1.63 -14.62 1.53
N LEU A 201 0.87 -14.58 0.42
CA LEU A 201 1.41 -14.33 -0.92
C LEU A 201 2.13 -12.97 -1.01
N LEU A 202 1.46 -11.90 -0.55
CA LEU A 202 2.02 -10.54 -0.60
C LEU A 202 3.24 -10.41 0.31
N THR A 203 3.20 -10.97 1.52
CA THR A 203 4.32 -10.94 2.47
C THR A 203 5.52 -11.70 1.93
N THR A 204 5.30 -12.86 1.31
CA THR A 204 6.37 -13.63 0.65
C THR A 204 7.04 -12.81 -0.46
N ALA A 205 6.25 -12.18 -1.33
CA ALA A 205 6.80 -11.38 -2.43
C ALA A 205 7.59 -10.16 -1.90
N LEU A 206 7.11 -9.50 -0.86
CA LEU A 206 7.81 -8.37 -0.23
C LEU A 206 9.11 -8.81 0.45
N ARG A 207 9.08 -9.96 1.16
CA ARG A 207 10.29 -10.52 1.78
C ARG A 207 11.33 -10.89 0.73
N GLN A 208 10.93 -11.59 -0.33
CA GLN A 208 11.83 -11.93 -1.43
C GLN A 208 12.44 -10.68 -2.08
N ALA A 209 11.64 -9.62 -2.27
CA ALA A 209 12.15 -8.36 -2.79
C ALA A 209 13.18 -7.74 -1.83
N ALA A 210 12.95 -7.76 -0.51
CA ALA A 210 13.90 -7.29 0.49
C ALA A 210 15.20 -8.13 0.51
N ASP A 211 15.08 -9.44 0.38
CA ASP A 211 16.24 -10.34 0.32
C ASP A 211 17.11 -10.10 -0.93
N HIS A 212 16.49 -9.79 -2.07
CA HIS A 212 17.21 -9.48 -3.32
C HIS A 212 17.81 -8.06 -3.34
N HIS A 213 17.31 -7.16 -2.50
CA HIS A 213 17.68 -5.75 -2.44
C HIS A 213 18.03 -5.33 -1.01
N PRO A 214 19.20 -5.75 -0.49
CA PRO A 214 19.62 -5.43 0.88
C PRO A 214 19.81 -3.92 1.12
N GLU A 215 19.91 -3.12 0.05
CA GLU A 215 19.96 -1.65 0.12
C GLU A 215 18.58 -1.01 0.36
N TRP A 216 17.48 -1.77 0.23
CA TRP A 216 16.14 -1.26 0.52
C TRP A 216 15.89 -1.25 2.03
N VAL A 217 15.19 -0.23 2.48
CA VAL A 217 14.87 -0.09 3.89
C VAL A 217 13.68 -0.96 4.25
N VAL A 218 13.84 -1.82 5.24
CA VAL A 218 12.74 -2.58 5.83
C VAL A 218 12.39 -1.97 7.18
N ALA A 219 11.13 -1.56 7.37
CA ALA A 219 10.63 -0.99 8.61
C ALA A 219 9.50 -1.86 9.18
N SER A 220 9.64 -2.26 10.44
CA SER A 220 8.61 -3.03 11.16
C SER A 220 7.61 -2.09 11.81
N HIS A 221 6.33 -2.27 11.48
CA HIS A 221 5.24 -1.56 12.15
C HIS A 221 5.19 -1.87 13.65
N ASP A 222 5.44 -3.13 13.99
CA ASP A 222 5.36 -3.58 15.38
C ASP A 222 6.47 -2.89 16.21
N ASP A 223 7.70 -2.78 15.67
CA ASP A 223 8.79 -2.02 16.29
C ASP A 223 8.48 -0.53 16.40
N LEU A 224 7.89 0.06 15.34
CA LEU A 224 7.46 1.45 15.35
C LEU A 224 6.37 1.72 16.40
N CYS A 225 5.55 0.72 16.76
CA CYS A 225 4.54 0.84 17.81
C CYS A 225 5.16 0.80 19.21
N VAL A 226 6.22 0.02 19.41
CA VAL A 226 6.87 -0.15 20.73
C VAL A 226 7.66 1.11 21.12
N ASP A 227 8.47 1.62 20.20
CA ASP A 227 9.35 2.76 20.46
C ASP A 227 9.34 3.75 19.27
N PRO A 228 8.25 4.52 19.13
CA PRO A 228 7.97 5.24 17.89
C PRO A 228 8.93 6.39 17.60
N LEU A 229 9.27 7.23 18.60
CA LEU A 229 10.05 8.44 18.34
C LEU A 229 11.47 8.13 17.83
N PRO A 230 12.32 7.36 18.54
CA PRO A 230 13.65 7.07 18.06
C PRO A 230 13.64 6.18 16.80
N ARG A 231 12.64 5.31 16.63
CA ARG A 231 12.51 4.48 15.43
C ARG A 231 12.16 5.30 14.19
N PHE A 232 11.24 6.27 14.32
CA PHE A 232 10.94 7.19 13.20
C PHE A 232 12.08 8.14 12.91
N GLU A 233 12.78 8.63 13.93
CA GLU A 233 13.97 9.45 13.75
C GLU A 233 15.07 8.68 13.00
N ALA A 234 15.33 7.43 13.39
CA ALA A 234 16.27 6.56 12.69
C ALA A 234 15.86 6.31 11.22
N LEU A 235 14.58 6.03 10.98
CA LEU A 235 14.03 5.85 9.63
C LEU A 235 14.19 7.12 8.77
N THR A 236 13.90 8.30 9.31
CA THR A 236 14.08 9.56 8.58
C THR A 236 15.54 9.82 8.25
N ARG A 237 16.45 9.57 9.18
CA ARG A 237 17.90 9.67 8.98
C ARG A 237 18.39 8.74 7.87
N GLN A 238 17.96 7.47 7.88
CA GLN A 238 18.29 6.48 6.85
C GLN A 238 17.79 6.89 5.47
N LEU A 239 16.65 7.55 5.42
CA LEU A 239 16.08 8.09 4.17
C LEU A 239 16.71 9.43 3.74
N GLY A 240 17.56 10.04 4.58
CA GLY A 240 18.11 11.37 4.33
C GLY A 240 17.05 12.46 4.38
N LEU A 241 16.01 12.26 5.20
CA LEU A 241 15.00 13.25 5.54
C LEU A 241 15.39 13.94 6.85
N GLY A 242 14.97 15.21 7.03
CA GLY A 242 15.11 15.90 8.31
C GLY A 242 14.00 15.49 9.28
N TRP A 243 14.35 15.24 10.54
CA TRP A 243 13.38 15.11 11.62
C TRP A 243 12.84 16.48 12.01
N THR A 244 11.55 16.61 12.23
CA THR A 244 10.90 17.89 12.55
C THR A 244 10.04 17.76 13.81
N SER A 245 9.82 18.89 14.51
CA SER A 245 8.90 18.95 15.66
C SER A 245 7.46 18.55 15.28
N ALA A 246 7.04 18.82 14.06
CA ALA A 246 5.74 18.39 13.56
C ALA A 246 5.62 16.86 13.45
N MET A 247 6.71 16.16 13.10
CA MET A 247 6.75 14.70 13.11
C MET A 247 6.64 14.15 14.53
N GLU A 248 7.40 14.73 15.47
CA GLU A 248 7.38 14.36 16.89
C GLU A 248 5.98 14.52 17.48
N GLU A 249 5.37 15.69 17.27
CA GLU A 249 4.00 15.97 17.69
C GLU A 249 2.99 14.98 17.09
N TYR A 250 3.08 14.70 15.79
CA TYR A 250 2.20 13.76 15.11
C TYR A 250 2.34 12.35 15.66
N VAL A 251 3.56 11.87 15.86
CA VAL A 251 3.86 10.55 16.42
C VAL A 251 3.31 10.46 17.85
N THR A 252 3.51 11.47 18.68
CA THR A 252 3.00 11.51 20.05
C THR A 252 1.48 11.48 20.08
N LYS A 253 0.82 12.35 19.30
CA LYS A 253 -0.64 12.42 19.22
C LYS A 253 -1.28 11.17 18.63
N SER A 254 -0.56 10.41 17.80
CA SER A 254 -1.09 9.20 17.15
C SER A 254 -1.38 8.05 18.10
N ASP A 255 -1.05 8.17 19.39
CA ASP A 255 -1.42 7.21 20.44
C ASP A 255 -2.78 7.53 21.09
N ASP A 256 -3.32 8.72 20.84
CA ASP A 256 -4.65 9.10 21.31
C ASP A 256 -5.70 8.29 20.50
N PRO A 257 -6.63 7.56 21.18
CA PRO A 257 -7.71 6.85 20.53
C PRO A 257 -8.61 7.73 19.64
N ASN A 258 -8.68 9.02 19.92
CA ASN A 258 -9.45 9.99 19.14
C ASN A 258 -8.66 10.60 17.98
N PHE A 259 -7.37 10.30 17.88
CA PHE A 259 -6.53 10.83 16.81
C PHE A 259 -6.87 10.15 15.48
N THR A 260 -7.27 10.96 14.51
CA THR A 260 -7.60 10.46 13.17
C THR A 260 -6.37 10.55 12.27
N VAL A 261 -5.89 9.41 11.79
CA VAL A 261 -4.84 9.35 10.76
C VAL A 261 -5.42 9.79 9.42
N PHE A 262 -5.09 11.00 8.98
CA PHE A 262 -5.53 11.50 7.69
C PHE A 262 -4.72 10.86 6.56
N GLY A 263 -5.33 9.99 5.79
CA GLY A 263 -4.84 9.63 4.46
C GLY A 263 -5.06 10.82 3.51
N GLY A 264 -4.06 11.20 2.73
CA GLY A 264 -4.02 12.43 1.91
C GLY A 264 -5.02 12.56 0.77
N SER A 265 -5.97 11.68 0.62
CA SER A 265 -7.24 11.88 -0.07
C SER A 265 -8.33 11.41 0.88
N GLN A 266 -8.99 12.36 1.53
CA GLN A 266 -10.22 12.12 2.26
C GLN A 266 -11.28 11.55 1.31
N ARG A 267 -11.21 10.27 1.05
CA ARG A 267 -12.38 9.45 0.88
C ARG A 267 -12.44 8.55 2.10
N VAL A 268 -13.12 9.04 3.10
CA VAL A 268 -13.81 8.16 4.02
C VAL A 268 -14.65 7.24 3.13
N HIS A 269 -14.14 6.04 2.85
CA HIS A 269 -15.02 4.97 2.39
C HIS A 269 -16.15 4.94 3.42
N PRO A 270 -17.43 4.82 3.05
CA PRO A 270 -18.50 4.70 4.05
C PRO A 270 -18.23 3.63 5.10
N ASN A 271 -17.42 2.61 4.75
CA ASN A 271 -16.92 1.58 5.68
C ASN A 271 -15.62 1.96 6.42
N ALA A 272 -14.97 3.09 6.11
CA ALA A 272 -13.80 3.54 6.85
C ALA A 272 -14.17 4.33 8.13
N ALA A 273 -15.41 4.81 8.21
CA ALA A 273 -15.96 5.37 9.46
C ALA A 273 -16.00 4.33 10.60
N THR A 274 -16.07 3.03 10.26
CA THR A 274 -15.96 1.95 11.24
C THR A 274 -14.51 1.57 11.58
N SER A 275 -13.52 2.06 10.86
CA SER A 275 -12.10 1.84 11.21
C SER A 275 -11.60 2.82 12.28
N THR A 276 -12.38 3.85 12.62
CA THR A 276 -12.13 4.75 13.74
C THR A 276 -12.64 4.20 15.08
N THR A 277 -13.46 3.16 15.06
CA THR A 277 -13.84 2.44 16.27
C THR A 277 -12.67 1.60 16.77
N GLY A 278 -11.86 2.21 17.61
CA GLY A 278 -10.77 1.59 18.31
C GLY A 278 -9.44 1.73 17.58
N SER A 279 -8.88 2.96 17.51
CA SER A 279 -7.43 3.07 17.53
C SER A 279 -7.00 2.44 18.85
N SER A 280 -6.68 1.14 18.79
CA SER A 280 -6.05 0.48 19.93
C SER A 280 -4.77 1.26 20.23
N ARG A 281 -4.50 1.51 21.51
CA ARG A 281 -3.22 2.05 21.94
C ARG A 281 -2.10 1.29 21.23
N ARG A 282 -1.03 1.97 20.86
CA ARG A 282 0.10 1.34 20.15
C ARG A 282 0.57 0.05 20.79
N SER A 283 0.60 0.00 22.13
CA SER A 283 0.91 -1.20 22.90
C SER A 283 0.01 -2.41 22.60
N GLU A 284 -1.20 -2.18 22.11
CA GLU A 284 -2.16 -3.23 21.77
C GLU A 284 -2.11 -3.59 20.27
N ALA A 285 -1.43 -2.80 19.46
CA ALA A 285 -1.39 -2.98 18.00
C ALA A 285 -0.68 -4.27 17.58
N THR A 286 0.26 -4.75 18.39
CA THR A 286 1.05 -5.97 18.13
C THR A 286 0.25 -7.26 18.38
N THR A 287 -0.76 -7.22 19.24
CA THR A 287 -1.61 -8.38 19.59
C THR A 287 -3.07 -8.20 19.19
N GLN A 288 -3.38 -7.24 18.35
CA GLN A 288 -4.75 -6.87 17.99
C GLN A 288 -5.57 -8.02 17.37
N PHE A 289 -4.90 -8.99 16.73
CA PHE A 289 -5.56 -10.16 16.16
C PHE A 289 -6.29 -11.00 17.21
N THR A 290 -5.78 -11.09 18.45
CA THR A 290 -6.41 -11.89 19.54
C THR A 290 -7.78 -11.34 19.97
N ARG A 291 -8.03 -10.06 19.71
CA ARG A 291 -9.33 -9.41 20.02
C ARG A 291 -10.32 -9.47 18.87
N ARG A 292 -9.84 -9.69 17.65
CA ARG A 292 -10.62 -9.61 16.42
C ARG A 292 -10.97 -10.96 15.81
N LEU A 293 -10.15 -11.96 16.09
CA LEU A 293 -10.33 -13.32 15.61
C LEU A 293 -10.59 -14.26 16.78
N THR A 294 -11.46 -15.23 16.59
CA THR A 294 -11.62 -16.33 17.55
C THR A 294 -10.38 -17.23 17.55
N PRO A 295 -10.13 -18.02 18.61
CA PRO A 295 -9.02 -18.97 18.63
C PRO A 295 -9.01 -19.92 17.42
N ALA A 296 -10.19 -20.39 16.98
CA ALA A 296 -10.31 -21.22 15.78
C ALA A 296 -9.88 -20.49 14.51
N GLN A 297 -10.27 -19.21 14.35
CA GLN A 297 -9.85 -18.38 13.22
C GLN A 297 -8.34 -18.06 13.24
N VAL A 298 -7.74 -17.90 14.42
CA VAL A 298 -6.29 -17.74 14.56
C VAL A 298 -5.57 -19.01 14.12
N ALA A 299 -6.05 -20.18 14.56
CA ALA A 299 -5.48 -21.47 14.15
C ALA A 299 -5.60 -21.68 12.63
N GLU A 300 -6.76 -21.38 12.06
CA GLU A 300 -7.00 -21.42 10.62
C GLU A 300 -6.02 -20.50 9.86
N ALA A 301 -5.89 -19.24 10.28
CA ALA A 301 -4.97 -18.29 9.65
C ALA A 301 -3.51 -18.75 9.74
N ARG A 302 -3.08 -19.30 10.89
CA ARG A 302 -1.74 -19.86 11.08
C ARG A 302 -1.46 -21.03 10.15
N SER A 303 -2.41 -21.95 10.02
CA SER A 303 -2.29 -23.10 9.12
C SER A 303 -2.06 -22.65 7.68
N VAL A 304 -2.83 -21.68 7.19
CA VAL A 304 -2.67 -21.15 5.84
C VAL A 304 -1.34 -20.39 5.67
N LEU A 305 -0.96 -19.58 6.65
CA LEU A 305 0.30 -18.80 6.59
C LEU A 305 1.54 -19.73 6.62
N ALA A 306 1.44 -20.90 7.22
CA ALA A 306 2.51 -21.90 7.25
C ALA A 306 2.85 -22.50 5.88
N GLU A 307 1.95 -22.37 4.89
CA GLU A 307 2.20 -22.79 3.51
C GLU A 307 3.20 -21.87 2.78
N PHE A 308 3.49 -20.68 3.34
CA PHE A 308 4.30 -19.65 2.72
C PHE A 308 5.70 -19.56 3.34
N PRO A 309 6.75 -19.33 2.55
CA PRO A 309 8.11 -19.15 3.07
C PRO A 309 8.30 -17.76 3.67
N LEU A 310 7.67 -17.48 4.80
CA LEU A 310 7.69 -16.16 5.44
C LEU A 310 8.96 -15.87 6.24
N GLY A 311 9.69 -16.88 6.70
CA GLY A 311 10.89 -16.71 7.53
C GLY A 311 10.61 -15.87 8.77
N ASP A 312 11.48 -14.88 9.02
CA ASP A 312 11.37 -13.91 10.12
C ASP A 312 10.24 -12.86 9.94
N TRP A 313 9.43 -12.98 8.88
CA TRP A 313 8.22 -12.19 8.67
C TRP A 313 6.95 -12.99 8.98
N GLY A 314 7.11 -14.19 9.52
CA GLY A 314 6.03 -15.07 9.92
C GLY A 314 5.24 -14.59 11.14
N PRO A 315 4.16 -15.30 11.49
CA PRO A 315 3.28 -14.91 12.61
C PRO A 315 3.93 -15.04 13.98
N ASP A 316 5.02 -15.80 14.08
CA ASP A 316 5.72 -16.13 15.33
C ASP A 316 7.12 -15.50 15.43
N ALA A 317 7.45 -14.59 14.50
CA ALA A 317 8.74 -13.91 14.44
C ALA A 317 8.77 -12.62 15.26
#